data_7d3375e33c98ef17bc0e82905e8b3faa
#
_entry.id   7d3375e33c98ef17bc0e82905e8b3faa
#
_cell.length_a   1.000
_cell.length_b   1.000
_cell.length_c   1.000
_cell.angle_alpha   90.00
_cell.angle_beta   90.00
_cell.angle_gamma   90.00
#
_symmetry.space_group_name_H-M   'P 1'
#
loop_
_entity.id
_entity.type
_entity.pdbx_description
1 polymer ?
#
loop_
_entity_poly.entity_id
_entity_poly.type
_entity_poly.pdbx_seq_one_letter_code
_entity_poly.pdbx_strand_id
1 'polypeptide(L)'
;KYTMPKHGLARKLPFNVKECSGAKAIFSLESDENTLKSYPFEFELLVAFELKGKSLVNTMTVINKTSGEMYFSIGAHPGFNCKVGDVIEFEQPETLETERIDSDNLIIDKKFPLIENSRDIVITEDIFKADALILSGIKSKKLRIKGDNEIEFTFGDCPFLGIWAKPGAPYVCLEPWYGVNDGREVKDDISKKRGIQRLDMGGSFEFSWTAEIIK
;
A
#
# COMPACT_ATOMS: atom_id res chain seq x y z
N LYS A 1 -16.66 20.52 -1.63
CA LYS A 1 -15.52 19.92 -2.34
C LYS A 1 -14.28 20.00 -1.45
N TYR A 2 -13.55 18.91 -1.30
CA TYR A 2 -12.34 18.80 -0.48
C TYR A 2 -11.14 18.51 -1.37
N THR A 3 -9.96 18.95 -0.97
CA THR A 3 -8.71 18.69 -1.69
C THR A 3 -7.80 17.86 -0.80
N MET A 4 -7.39 16.70 -1.31
CA MET A 4 -6.50 15.77 -0.64
C MET A 4 -5.17 15.70 -1.39
N PRO A 5 -4.02 15.79 -0.71
CA PRO A 5 -2.74 15.60 -1.37
C PRO A 5 -2.53 14.13 -1.80
N LYS A 6 -1.70 13.91 -2.82
CA LYS A 6 -1.23 12.56 -3.19
C LYS A 6 -0.71 11.84 -1.94
N HIS A 7 -1.07 10.58 -1.76
CA HIS A 7 -0.82 9.75 -0.57
C HIS A 7 -1.56 10.17 0.72
N GLY A 8 -2.54 11.03 0.62
CA GLY A 8 -3.39 11.38 1.77
C GLY A 8 -2.69 12.22 2.85
N LEU A 9 -3.30 12.22 4.03
CA LEU A 9 -2.92 13.08 5.17
C LEU A 9 -1.82 12.46 6.04
N ALA A 10 -1.99 11.18 6.39
CA ALA A 10 -1.35 10.54 7.54
C ALA A 10 0.18 10.63 7.52
N ARG A 11 0.81 10.47 6.35
CA ARG A 11 2.28 10.43 6.25
C ARG A 11 3.00 11.73 6.65
N LYS A 12 2.27 12.84 6.76
CA LYS A 12 2.84 14.17 7.08
C LYS A 12 2.43 14.67 8.45
N LEU A 13 1.60 13.93 9.15
CA LEU A 13 1.09 14.33 10.46
C LEU A 13 1.86 13.61 11.57
N PRO A 14 2.01 14.25 12.74
CA PRO A 14 2.61 13.61 13.90
C PRO A 14 1.65 12.56 14.47
N PHE A 15 2.22 11.41 14.84
CA PHE A 15 1.50 10.37 15.57
C PHE A 15 1.85 10.43 17.05
N ASN A 16 0.89 10.13 17.90
CA ASN A 16 1.09 9.91 19.32
C ASN A 16 1.54 8.46 19.57
N VAL A 17 2.44 8.27 20.54
CA VAL A 17 2.77 6.92 21.01
C VAL A 17 1.68 6.45 21.95
N LYS A 18 0.97 5.40 21.57
CA LYS A 18 -0.11 4.78 22.35
C LYS A 18 0.41 3.64 23.25
N GLU A 19 1.35 2.88 22.72
CA GLU A 19 2.03 1.79 23.44
C GLU A 19 3.46 1.67 22.92
N CYS A 20 4.41 1.42 23.81
CA CYS A 20 5.76 1.05 23.42
C CYS A 20 6.31 0.11 24.49
N SER A 21 6.46 -1.16 24.18
CA SER A 21 6.92 -2.19 25.11
C SER A 21 7.66 -3.31 24.39
N GLY A 22 8.87 -3.62 24.85
CA GLY A 22 9.66 -4.73 24.31
C GLY A 22 9.83 -4.64 22.79
N ALA A 23 9.20 -5.56 22.07
CA ALA A 23 9.30 -5.68 20.61
C ALA A 23 8.10 -5.05 19.87
N LYS A 24 7.24 -4.28 20.56
CA LYS A 24 6.00 -3.72 19.98
C LYS A 24 5.90 -2.23 20.21
N ALA A 25 5.45 -1.51 19.19
CA ALA A 25 5.07 -0.11 19.29
C ALA A 25 3.75 0.15 18.56
N ILE A 26 2.84 0.92 19.18
CA ILE A 26 1.58 1.36 18.57
C ILE A 26 1.57 2.87 18.56
N PHE A 27 1.30 3.41 17.38
CA PHE A 27 1.14 4.84 17.16
C PHE A 27 -0.31 5.13 16.79
N SER A 28 -0.83 6.28 17.21
CA SER A 28 -2.18 6.73 16.85
C SER A 28 -2.15 8.11 16.22
N LEU A 29 -3.01 8.28 15.22
CA LEU A 29 -3.35 9.55 14.61
C LEU A 29 -4.87 9.71 14.68
N GLU A 30 -5.33 10.76 15.32
CA GLU A 30 -6.75 11.11 15.37
C GLU A 30 -7.04 12.31 14.48
N SER A 31 -8.26 12.39 13.98
CA SER A 31 -8.73 13.56 13.26
C SER A 31 -8.76 14.79 14.18
N ASP A 32 -8.48 15.94 13.59
CA ASP A 32 -8.55 17.25 14.23
C ASP A 32 -9.23 18.28 13.30
N GLU A 33 -9.39 19.51 13.76
CA GLU A 33 -9.97 20.60 12.97
C GLU A 33 -9.24 20.84 11.63
N ASN A 34 -7.94 20.52 11.54
CA ASN A 34 -7.17 20.71 10.31
C ASN A 34 -7.38 19.55 9.34
N THR A 35 -7.40 18.33 9.82
CA THR A 35 -7.68 17.16 8.97
C THR A 35 -9.10 17.22 8.39
N LEU A 36 -10.09 17.68 9.16
CA LEU A 36 -11.47 17.83 8.73
C LEU A 36 -11.66 18.83 7.58
N LYS A 37 -10.75 19.78 7.39
CA LYS A 37 -10.77 20.71 6.25
C LYS A 37 -10.52 20.02 4.90
N SER A 38 -9.78 18.92 4.90
CA SER A 38 -9.43 18.16 3.68
C SER A 38 -10.16 16.82 3.59
N TYR A 39 -10.48 16.24 4.74
CA TYR A 39 -11.09 14.93 4.87
C TYR A 39 -12.19 15.00 5.95
N PRO A 40 -13.47 15.12 5.57
CA PRO A 40 -14.55 15.50 6.47
C PRO A 40 -15.10 14.33 7.29
N PHE A 41 -14.24 13.46 7.77
CA PHE A 41 -14.58 12.32 8.61
C PHE A 41 -13.72 12.31 9.86
N GLU A 42 -14.35 12.04 11.00
CA GLU A 42 -13.65 11.81 12.25
C GLU A 42 -13.13 10.37 12.29
N PHE A 43 -11.85 10.19 12.55
CA PHE A 43 -11.21 8.89 12.52
C PHE A 43 -10.13 8.74 13.59
N GLU A 44 -9.80 7.51 13.90
CA GLU A 44 -8.56 7.12 14.55
C GLU A 44 -7.83 6.11 13.65
N LEU A 45 -6.57 6.39 13.32
CA LEU A 45 -5.67 5.47 12.64
C LEU A 45 -4.64 4.96 13.64
N LEU A 46 -4.63 3.65 13.87
CA LEU A 46 -3.58 2.98 14.64
C LEU A 46 -2.60 2.33 13.68
N VAL A 47 -1.30 2.50 13.96
CA VAL A 47 -0.21 1.85 13.24
C VAL A 47 0.65 1.11 14.25
N ALA A 48 0.59 -0.21 14.23
CA ALA A 48 1.35 -1.07 15.11
C ALA A 48 2.52 -1.70 14.35
N PHE A 49 3.69 -1.72 14.99
CA PHE A 49 4.85 -2.50 14.57
C PHE A 49 5.20 -3.51 15.66
N GLU A 50 5.46 -4.75 15.26
CA GLU A 50 5.83 -5.82 16.18
C GLU A 50 6.94 -6.68 15.56
N LEU A 51 8.01 -6.89 16.34
CA LEU A 51 9.08 -7.82 15.97
C LEU A 51 8.76 -9.22 16.50
N LYS A 52 8.71 -10.21 15.60
CA LYS A 52 8.45 -11.62 15.89
C LYS A 52 9.58 -12.49 15.30
N GLY A 53 10.59 -12.76 16.08
CA GLY A 53 11.76 -13.49 15.60
C GLY A 53 12.48 -12.70 14.49
N LYS A 54 12.48 -13.23 13.27
CA LYS A 54 13.07 -12.58 12.08
C LYS A 54 12.06 -11.74 11.28
N SER A 55 10.84 -11.60 11.78
CA SER A 55 9.77 -10.93 11.08
C SER A 55 9.45 -9.58 11.71
N LEU A 56 9.20 -8.58 10.87
CA LEU A 56 8.52 -7.34 11.22
C LEU A 56 7.08 -7.42 10.75
N VAL A 57 6.15 -7.35 11.68
CA VAL A 57 4.71 -7.27 11.40
C VAL A 57 4.27 -5.81 11.55
N ASN A 58 3.61 -5.28 10.54
CA ASN A 58 2.92 -4.00 10.63
C ASN A 58 1.42 -4.24 10.51
N THR A 59 0.66 -3.69 11.44
CA THR A 59 -0.81 -3.72 11.43
C THR A 59 -1.34 -2.31 11.43
N MET A 60 -2.25 -2.00 10.54
CA MET A 60 -2.95 -0.72 10.46
C MET A 60 -4.43 -0.93 10.73
N THR A 61 -4.97 -0.16 11.67
CA THR A 61 -6.40 -0.20 12.02
C THR A 61 -7.00 1.18 11.84
N VAL A 62 -8.03 1.27 11.00
CA VAL A 62 -8.82 2.49 10.80
C VAL A 62 -10.12 2.35 11.55
N ILE A 63 -10.45 3.33 12.39
CA ILE A 63 -11.67 3.35 13.20
C ILE A 63 -12.49 4.57 12.79
N ASN A 64 -13.75 4.35 12.43
CA ASN A 64 -14.69 5.42 12.13
C ASN A 64 -15.25 6.02 13.44
N LYS A 65 -14.92 7.29 13.68
CA LYS A 65 -15.44 8.08 14.82
C LYS A 65 -16.59 9.01 14.39
N THR A 66 -16.88 9.10 13.09
CA THR A 66 -17.96 9.92 12.54
C THR A 66 -19.33 9.37 12.97
N SER A 67 -20.32 10.23 13.10
CA SER A 67 -21.71 9.86 13.42
C SER A 67 -22.47 9.18 12.28
N GLY A 68 -21.80 8.87 11.16
CA GLY A 68 -22.34 8.23 9.97
C GLY A 68 -21.33 7.34 9.26
N GLU A 69 -21.53 7.13 7.97
CA GLU A 69 -20.60 6.38 7.12
C GLU A 69 -19.31 7.16 6.87
N MET A 70 -18.20 6.44 6.83
CA MET A 70 -16.89 6.96 6.46
C MET A 70 -16.34 6.21 5.25
N TYR A 71 -15.73 6.94 4.32
CA TYR A 71 -15.07 6.39 3.14
C TYR A 71 -13.59 6.73 3.18
N PHE A 72 -12.72 5.73 2.94
CA PHE A 72 -11.27 5.92 3.00
C PHE A 72 -10.53 4.99 2.06
N SER A 73 -9.31 5.36 1.73
CA SER A 73 -8.28 4.48 1.17
C SER A 73 -7.11 4.42 2.13
N ILE A 74 -6.47 3.27 2.20
CA ILE A 74 -5.28 3.08 3.02
C ILE A 74 -4.31 2.14 2.31
N GLY A 75 -3.01 2.31 2.57
CA GLY A 75 -1.98 1.43 2.07
C GLY A 75 -0.68 1.62 2.82
N ALA A 76 0.27 0.75 2.55
CA ALA A 76 1.62 0.83 3.09
C ALA A 76 2.63 1.07 1.96
N HIS A 77 3.83 1.55 2.33
CA HIS A 77 4.89 1.86 1.37
C HIS A 77 6.28 1.43 1.92
N PRO A 78 6.43 0.19 2.41
CA PRO A 78 7.72 -0.29 2.90
C PRO A 78 8.70 -0.45 1.74
N GLY A 79 9.95 -0.05 1.97
CA GLY A 79 11.05 -0.19 1.03
C GLY A 79 12.08 -1.21 1.52
N PHE A 80 12.60 -2.01 0.60
CA PHE A 80 13.56 -3.07 0.86
C PHE A 80 14.77 -2.93 -0.06
N ASN A 81 15.96 -3.25 0.43
CA ASN A 81 17.15 -3.29 -0.41
C ASN A 81 16.94 -4.22 -1.61
N CYS A 82 17.21 -3.70 -2.77
CA CYS A 82 17.05 -4.41 -4.04
C CYS A 82 17.89 -3.75 -5.12
N LYS A 83 18.43 -4.50 -6.04
CA LYS A 83 19.26 -4.00 -7.15
C LYS A 83 18.81 -4.59 -8.47
N VAL A 84 19.28 -4.01 -9.55
CA VAL A 84 19.10 -4.56 -10.91
C VAL A 84 19.65 -5.98 -10.96
N GLY A 85 18.86 -6.90 -11.52
CA GLY A 85 19.14 -8.32 -11.57
C GLY A 85 18.48 -9.13 -10.46
N ASP A 86 18.08 -8.52 -9.34
CA ASP A 86 17.28 -9.19 -8.32
C ASP A 86 15.89 -9.55 -8.86
N VAL A 87 15.23 -10.51 -8.21
CA VAL A 87 13.95 -11.06 -8.65
C VAL A 87 12.89 -10.89 -7.56
N ILE A 88 11.72 -10.42 -7.95
CA ILE A 88 10.50 -10.52 -7.14
C ILE A 88 9.78 -11.79 -7.55
N GLU A 89 9.78 -12.80 -6.66
CA GLU A 89 9.17 -14.11 -6.90
C GLU A 89 7.84 -14.22 -6.16
N PHE A 90 6.74 -14.40 -6.91
CA PHE A 90 5.41 -14.66 -6.33
C PHE A 90 5.32 -16.09 -5.77
N GLU A 91 4.43 -16.31 -4.82
CA GLU A 91 4.17 -17.61 -4.19
C GLU A 91 3.80 -18.70 -5.21
N GLN A 92 3.07 -18.34 -6.24
CA GLN A 92 2.62 -19.23 -7.31
C GLN A 92 2.72 -18.55 -8.69
N PRO A 93 2.64 -19.31 -9.80
CA PRO A 93 2.60 -18.72 -11.13
C PRO A 93 1.41 -17.76 -11.29
N GLU A 94 1.70 -16.59 -11.81
CA GLU A 94 0.74 -15.52 -12.10
C GLU A 94 0.72 -15.19 -13.58
N THR A 95 -0.40 -14.68 -14.05
CA THR A 95 -0.52 -13.98 -15.33
C THR A 95 -1.04 -12.60 -15.01
N LEU A 96 -0.18 -11.61 -15.07
CA LEU A 96 -0.46 -10.26 -14.60
C LEU A 96 -0.21 -9.22 -15.69
N GLU A 97 -1.09 -8.26 -15.73
CA GLU A 97 -0.91 -7.00 -16.41
C GLU A 97 -0.69 -5.89 -15.37
N THR A 98 0.04 -4.85 -15.75
CA THR A 98 0.20 -3.65 -14.93
C THR A 98 -0.63 -2.50 -15.48
N GLU A 99 -1.25 -1.75 -14.60
CA GLU A 99 -1.76 -0.42 -14.88
C GLU A 99 -0.65 0.62 -14.70
N ARG A 100 -0.80 1.77 -15.33
CA ARG A 100 0.13 2.89 -15.25
C ARG A 100 -0.62 4.17 -14.97
N ILE A 101 0.08 5.17 -14.47
CA ILE A 101 -0.43 6.52 -14.29
C ILE A 101 0.16 7.47 -15.33
N ASP A 102 -0.58 8.51 -15.66
CA ASP A 102 -0.10 9.60 -16.51
C ASP A 102 0.57 10.73 -15.70
N SER A 103 0.95 11.81 -16.36
CA SER A 103 1.58 12.98 -15.73
C SER A 103 0.71 13.67 -14.68
N ASP A 104 -0.61 13.48 -14.71
CA ASP A 104 -1.55 14.00 -13.74
C ASP A 104 -1.77 13.04 -12.57
N ASN A 105 -1.04 11.93 -12.53
CA ASN A 105 -1.18 10.82 -11.59
C ASN A 105 -2.53 10.10 -11.67
N LEU A 106 -3.17 10.11 -12.83
CA LEU A 106 -4.40 9.37 -13.08
C LEU A 106 -4.09 8.05 -13.78
N ILE A 107 -4.83 6.99 -13.44
CA ILE A 107 -4.71 5.70 -14.12
C ILE A 107 -5.15 5.89 -15.58
N ILE A 108 -4.31 5.45 -16.50
CA ILE A 108 -4.66 5.43 -17.92
C ILE A 108 -5.51 4.19 -18.22
N ASP A 109 -6.49 4.35 -19.13
CA ASP A 109 -7.38 3.26 -19.53
C ASP A 109 -6.66 2.28 -20.49
N LYS A 110 -5.60 1.69 -19.99
CA LYS A 110 -4.81 0.67 -20.70
C LYS A 110 -4.01 -0.15 -19.70
N LYS A 111 -4.01 -1.46 -19.90
CA LYS A 111 -3.15 -2.40 -19.20
C LYS A 111 -2.01 -2.86 -20.10
N PHE A 112 -0.91 -3.19 -19.49
CA PHE A 112 0.31 -3.64 -20.17
C PHE A 112 0.68 -5.04 -19.66
N PRO A 113 0.93 -6.03 -20.53
CA PRO A 113 1.42 -7.34 -20.12
C PRO A 113 2.68 -7.19 -19.26
N LEU A 114 2.77 -7.93 -18.17
CA LEU A 114 3.92 -7.94 -17.27
C LEU A 114 4.56 -9.32 -17.15
N ILE A 115 3.80 -10.31 -16.73
CA ILE A 115 4.23 -11.73 -16.66
C ILE A 115 3.09 -12.62 -17.14
N GLU A 116 3.45 -13.76 -17.75
CA GLU A 116 2.53 -14.78 -18.22
C GLU A 116 2.94 -16.15 -17.68
N ASN A 117 2.06 -16.78 -16.89
CA ASN A 117 2.29 -18.06 -16.23
C ASN A 117 3.71 -18.17 -15.60
N SER A 118 4.11 -17.11 -14.92
CA SER A 118 5.43 -16.97 -14.29
C SER A 118 5.29 -16.53 -12.84
N ARG A 119 6.30 -16.89 -12.05
CA ARG A 119 6.41 -16.39 -10.67
C ARG A 119 7.25 -15.14 -10.57
N ASP A 120 8.05 -14.83 -11.59
CA ASP A 120 9.20 -13.95 -11.50
C ASP A 120 8.99 -12.62 -12.22
N ILE A 121 9.25 -11.53 -11.51
CA ILE A 121 9.50 -10.21 -12.08
C ILE A 121 10.98 -9.90 -11.86
N VAL A 122 11.75 -9.84 -12.94
CA VAL A 122 13.17 -9.44 -12.85
C VAL A 122 13.26 -7.92 -12.79
N ILE A 123 13.99 -7.39 -11.81
CA ILE A 123 14.25 -5.96 -11.68
C ILE A 123 15.26 -5.54 -12.74
N THR A 124 14.81 -4.75 -13.69
CA THR A 124 15.65 -4.17 -14.76
C THR A 124 15.82 -2.67 -14.55
N GLU A 125 16.80 -2.07 -15.24
CA GLU A 125 17.02 -0.61 -15.19
C GLU A 125 15.77 0.20 -15.61
N ASP A 126 14.93 -0.40 -16.45
CA ASP A 126 13.85 0.29 -17.14
C ASP A 126 12.46 -0.02 -16.55
N ILE A 127 12.35 -1.00 -15.67
CA ILE A 127 11.05 -1.51 -15.22
C ILE A 127 10.18 -0.42 -14.55
N PHE A 128 10.82 0.57 -13.92
CA PHE A 128 10.15 1.69 -13.23
C PHE A 128 10.25 3.01 -14.00
N LYS A 129 10.75 3.04 -15.24
CA LYS A 129 10.81 4.29 -16.04
C LYS A 129 9.45 4.92 -16.30
N ALA A 130 8.39 4.11 -16.35
CA ALA A 130 7.01 4.56 -16.51
C ALA A 130 6.23 4.55 -15.18
N ASP A 131 6.91 4.91 -14.08
CA ASP A 131 6.37 4.90 -12.70
C ASP A 131 6.08 3.48 -12.18
N ALA A 132 5.26 3.36 -11.13
CA ALA A 132 4.95 2.11 -10.44
C ALA A 132 4.30 1.05 -11.35
N LEU A 133 4.57 -0.22 -11.05
CA LEU A 133 3.72 -1.33 -11.47
C LEU A 133 2.52 -1.37 -10.54
N ILE A 134 1.32 -1.18 -11.09
CA ILE A 134 0.07 -1.24 -10.33
C ILE A 134 -0.61 -2.55 -10.71
N LEU A 135 -0.67 -3.48 -9.77
CA LEU A 135 -1.16 -4.83 -9.96
C LEU A 135 -2.49 -5.04 -9.26
N SER A 136 -3.38 -5.81 -9.88
CA SER A 136 -4.65 -6.25 -9.30
C SER A 136 -4.96 -7.68 -9.73
N GLY A 137 -5.83 -8.36 -8.97
CA GLY A 137 -6.22 -9.73 -9.28
C GLY A 137 -5.12 -10.77 -9.01
N ILE A 138 -4.15 -10.45 -8.18
CA ILE A 138 -3.07 -11.34 -7.75
C ILE A 138 -3.66 -12.47 -6.92
N LYS A 139 -3.27 -13.71 -7.21
CA LYS A 139 -3.70 -14.92 -6.48
C LYS A 139 -2.78 -15.21 -5.28
N SER A 140 -1.49 -14.88 -5.42
CA SER A 140 -0.50 -15.00 -4.36
C SER A 140 -0.82 -14.05 -3.20
N LYS A 141 -0.50 -14.47 -1.98
CA LYS A 141 -0.66 -13.67 -0.76
C LYS A 141 0.67 -13.16 -0.23
N LYS A 142 1.73 -13.65 -0.80
CA LYS A 142 3.11 -13.29 -0.48
C LYS A 142 4.00 -13.37 -1.71
N LEU A 143 5.13 -12.71 -1.61
CA LEU A 143 6.19 -12.75 -2.59
C LEU A 143 7.55 -12.73 -1.87
N ARG A 144 8.61 -12.99 -2.59
CA ARG A 144 9.97 -12.96 -2.07
C ARG A 144 10.86 -12.07 -2.94
N ILE A 145 11.63 -11.19 -2.32
CA ILE A 145 12.74 -10.52 -2.98
C ILE A 145 13.93 -11.48 -2.89
N LYS A 146 14.48 -11.86 -4.04
CA LYS A 146 15.61 -12.77 -4.16
C LYS A 146 16.81 -12.03 -4.73
N GLY A 147 17.86 -11.94 -3.93
CA GLY A 147 19.09 -11.23 -4.25
C GLY A 147 20.18 -11.56 -3.23
N ASP A 148 21.02 -10.60 -2.90
CA ASP A 148 22.06 -10.78 -1.87
C ASP A 148 21.42 -11.01 -0.48
N ASN A 149 20.31 -10.33 -0.23
CA ASN A 149 19.43 -10.56 0.92
C ASN A 149 18.10 -11.11 0.41
N GLU A 150 17.53 -12.06 1.14
CA GLU A 150 16.22 -12.59 0.81
C GLU A 150 15.19 -12.18 1.87
N ILE A 151 14.10 -11.58 1.42
CA ILE A 151 12.99 -11.14 2.26
C ILE A 151 11.72 -11.76 1.71
N GLU A 152 10.94 -12.45 2.55
CA GLU A 152 9.57 -12.84 2.24
C GLU A 152 8.63 -11.74 2.73
N PHE A 153 7.81 -11.24 1.83
CA PHE A 153 6.83 -10.20 2.10
C PHE A 153 5.42 -10.76 1.94
N THR A 154 4.70 -10.84 3.05
CA THR A 154 3.28 -11.24 3.08
C THR A 154 2.41 -10.00 3.09
N PHE A 155 1.48 -9.89 2.11
CA PHE A 155 0.58 -8.76 1.94
C PHE A 155 -0.92 -9.15 2.02
N GLY A 156 -1.21 -10.45 2.18
CA GLY A 156 -2.59 -10.94 2.37
C GLY A 156 -3.52 -10.70 1.18
N ASP A 157 -4.74 -10.33 1.47
CA ASP A 157 -5.82 -10.17 0.49
C ASP A 157 -5.98 -8.73 -0.03
N CYS A 158 -4.90 -7.94 -0.06
CA CYS A 158 -5.01 -6.58 -0.56
C CYS A 158 -5.44 -6.58 -2.04
N PRO A 159 -6.40 -5.72 -2.43
CA PRO A 159 -6.92 -5.70 -3.80
C PRO A 159 -5.93 -5.17 -4.83
N PHE A 160 -4.94 -4.40 -4.40
CA PHE A 160 -3.91 -3.83 -5.26
C PHE A 160 -2.53 -3.96 -4.60
N LEU A 161 -1.52 -4.21 -5.43
CA LEU A 161 -0.11 -4.18 -5.03
C LEU A 161 0.64 -3.22 -5.94
N GLY A 162 1.19 -2.17 -5.36
CA GLY A 162 2.18 -1.31 -6.01
C GLY A 162 3.57 -1.91 -5.87
N ILE A 163 4.34 -1.93 -6.96
CA ILE A 163 5.77 -2.23 -6.92
C ILE A 163 6.49 -1.06 -7.57
N TRP A 164 7.38 -0.42 -6.83
CA TRP A 164 8.03 0.80 -7.29
C TRP A 164 9.44 0.97 -6.74
N ALA A 165 10.28 1.58 -7.54
CA ALA A 165 11.54 2.18 -7.09
C ALA A 165 11.81 3.48 -7.87
N LYS A 166 12.53 4.38 -7.25
CA LYS A 166 13.13 5.48 -8.01
C LYS A 166 14.15 4.89 -8.96
N PRO A 167 14.11 5.19 -10.27
CA PRO A 167 15.10 4.66 -11.22
C PRO A 167 16.54 4.85 -10.74
N GLY A 168 17.31 3.77 -10.72
CA GLY A 168 18.70 3.72 -10.27
C GLY A 168 18.91 3.69 -8.75
N ALA A 169 17.87 3.70 -7.95
CA ALA A 169 17.99 3.55 -6.50
C ALA A 169 18.11 2.08 -6.07
N PRO A 170 18.91 1.76 -5.03
CA PRO A 170 19.15 0.37 -4.61
C PRO A 170 18.07 -0.14 -3.64
N TYR A 171 16.81 0.04 -4.00
CA TYR A 171 15.67 -0.47 -3.21
C TYR A 171 14.46 -0.71 -4.11
N VAL A 172 13.51 -1.48 -3.61
CA VAL A 172 12.16 -1.62 -4.16
C VAL A 172 11.13 -1.44 -3.06
N CYS A 173 10.03 -0.75 -3.37
CA CYS A 173 8.88 -0.67 -2.48
C CYS A 173 7.86 -1.73 -2.89
N LEU A 174 7.27 -2.39 -1.88
CA LEU A 174 6.20 -3.36 -2.03
C LEU A 174 4.98 -2.82 -1.28
N GLU A 175 3.99 -2.39 -2.01
CA GLU A 175 2.97 -1.48 -1.49
C GLU A 175 1.58 -2.12 -1.55
N PRO A 176 1.11 -2.80 -0.47
CA PRO A 176 -0.27 -3.26 -0.42
C PRO A 176 -1.22 -2.07 -0.27
N TRP A 177 -2.25 -2.01 -1.15
CA TRP A 177 -3.20 -0.91 -1.17
C TRP A 177 -4.66 -1.38 -1.11
N TYR A 178 -5.45 -0.67 -0.31
CA TYR A 178 -6.91 -0.68 -0.27
C TYR A 178 -7.41 0.67 -0.78
N GLY A 179 -7.51 0.75 -2.09
CA GLY A 179 -7.75 1.94 -2.88
C GLY A 179 -6.60 2.21 -3.85
N VAL A 180 -6.90 2.85 -4.96
CA VAL A 180 -5.97 3.10 -6.06
C VAL A 180 -6.22 4.49 -6.62
N ASN A 181 -5.30 5.02 -7.41
CA ASN A 181 -5.46 6.29 -8.10
C ASN A 181 -6.75 6.33 -8.93
N ASP A 182 -7.31 7.51 -9.09
CA ASP A 182 -8.45 7.71 -9.97
C ASP A 182 -8.05 7.54 -11.45
N GLY A 183 -9.01 7.15 -12.28
CA GLY A 183 -8.95 7.29 -13.73
C GLY A 183 -9.50 8.65 -14.15
N ARG A 184 -9.37 8.99 -15.46
CA ARG A 184 -9.85 10.29 -15.99
C ARG A 184 -11.37 10.47 -15.93
N GLU A 185 -12.12 9.37 -15.90
CA GLU A 185 -13.58 9.39 -15.86
C GLU A 185 -14.18 9.43 -14.46
N VAL A 186 -13.37 9.46 -13.42
CA VAL A 186 -13.84 9.43 -12.04
C VAL A 186 -14.54 10.73 -11.67
N LYS A 187 -15.74 10.57 -11.12
CA LYS A 187 -16.53 11.67 -10.57
C LYS A 187 -16.01 12.07 -9.20
N ASP A 188 -16.19 13.33 -8.83
CA ASP A 188 -15.83 13.94 -7.53
C ASP A 188 -16.65 13.37 -6.34
N ASP A 189 -16.88 12.07 -6.31
CA ASP A 189 -17.65 11.37 -5.27
C ASP A 189 -16.79 10.24 -4.68
N ILE A 190 -16.30 10.45 -3.47
CA ILE A 190 -15.41 9.52 -2.78
C ILE A 190 -16.00 8.10 -2.67
N SER A 191 -17.32 7.98 -2.52
CA SER A 191 -18.00 6.68 -2.39
C SER A 191 -17.94 5.81 -3.65
N LYS A 192 -17.56 6.41 -4.78
CA LYS A 192 -17.49 5.75 -6.10
C LYS A 192 -16.07 5.48 -6.58
N LYS A 193 -15.07 5.82 -5.77
CA LYS A 193 -13.67 5.56 -6.12
C LYS A 193 -13.38 4.07 -6.15
N ARG A 194 -12.57 3.64 -7.09
CA ARG A 194 -12.17 2.23 -7.20
C ARG A 194 -11.38 1.78 -5.98
N GLY A 195 -11.82 0.69 -5.36
CA GLY A 195 -11.17 0.12 -4.18
C GLY A 195 -11.38 0.91 -2.89
N ILE A 196 -12.27 1.94 -2.89
CA ILE A 196 -12.60 2.68 -1.67
C ILE A 196 -13.15 1.74 -0.60
N GLN A 197 -12.75 1.94 0.63
CA GLN A 197 -13.27 1.24 1.80
C GLN A 197 -14.38 2.06 2.42
N ARG A 198 -15.38 1.39 3.01
CA ARG A 198 -16.50 1.99 3.72
C ARG A 198 -16.60 1.39 5.11
N LEU A 199 -16.81 2.23 6.10
CA LEU A 199 -17.14 1.83 7.47
C LEU A 199 -18.41 2.51 7.94
N ASP A 200 -19.29 1.72 8.55
CA ASP A 200 -20.43 2.26 9.31
C ASP A 200 -19.95 2.99 10.56
N MET A 201 -20.82 3.74 11.20
CA MET A 201 -20.56 4.43 12.46
C MET A 201 -19.99 3.46 13.52
N GLY A 202 -18.85 3.80 14.10
CA GLY A 202 -18.15 2.99 15.09
C GLY A 202 -17.47 1.72 14.53
N GLY A 203 -17.55 1.49 13.22
CA GLY A 203 -16.89 0.37 12.56
C GLY A 203 -15.37 0.52 12.51
N SER A 204 -14.66 -0.60 12.35
CA SER A 204 -13.21 -0.64 12.17
C SER A 204 -12.81 -1.53 11.00
N PHE A 205 -11.68 -1.20 10.40
CA PHE A 205 -11.03 -1.97 9.34
C PHE A 205 -9.59 -2.20 9.72
N GLU A 206 -9.10 -3.41 9.51
CA GLU A 206 -7.72 -3.78 9.81
C GLU A 206 -7.09 -4.52 8.64
N PHE A 207 -5.83 -4.21 8.36
CA PHE A 207 -4.98 -5.02 7.50
C PHE A 207 -3.55 -5.05 8.04
N SER A 208 -2.80 -6.06 7.64
CA SER A 208 -1.39 -6.18 8.03
C SER A 208 -0.53 -6.68 6.88
N TRP A 209 0.74 -6.33 6.96
CA TRP A 209 1.78 -6.96 6.16
C TRP A 209 2.92 -7.44 7.06
N THR A 210 3.67 -8.39 6.57
CA THR A 210 4.82 -8.96 7.29
C THR A 210 6.01 -9.03 6.36
N ALA A 211 7.17 -8.59 6.85
CA ALA A 211 8.45 -8.82 6.19
C ALA A 211 9.31 -9.74 7.05
N GLU A 212 9.71 -10.86 6.50
CA GLU A 212 10.57 -11.85 7.16
C GLU A 212 11.94 -11.94 6.49
N ILE A 213 13.00 -11.87 7.28
CA ILE A 213 14.38 -12.07 6.80
C ILE A 213 14.62 -13.57 6.64
N ILE A 214 14.84 -14.01 5.40
CA ILE A 214 15.11 -15.40 5.07
C ILE A 214 16.63 -15.68 5.07
N LYS A 215 17.40 -14.75 4.44
CA LYS A 215 18.85 -14.86 4.30
C LYS A 215 19.52 -13.49 4.43
#